data_481d1cf014e9e025e403112cdacebc3a
#
_entry.id   481d1cf014e9e025e403112cdacebc3a
#
_cell.length_a   1.000
_cell.length_b   1.000
_cell.length_c   1.000
_cell.angle_alpha   90.00
_cell.angle_beta   90.00
_cell.angle_gamma   90.00
#
_symmetry.space_group_name_H-M   'P 1'
#
loop_
_entity.id
_entity.type
_entity.pdbx_description
1 polymer ?
#
loop_
_entity_poly.entity_id
_entity_poly.type
_entity_poly.pdbx_seq_one_letter_code
_entity_poly.pdbx_strand_id
1 'polypeptide(L)'
;MTKIPSTVAEFLAGKRFVIAGVSRQPKQFANAIYRRLLDSGFDVLPVNPNAAEVEGVRCYPDLGSIPGTIDGVVIATHPGAALDIVRQCGEKGIRRVWFHRSFGEGSVSNDAVQACKESGIACIVGGCPLMYCEPVDGGHRCIRSLLRLFGKVPG
;
A
#
# COMPACT_ATOMS: atom_id res chain seq x y z
N MET A 1 18.38 -16.66 -3.25
CA MET A 1 17.57 -15.63 -2.55
C MET A 1 17.33 -14.46 -3.49
N THR A 2 16.11 -14.10 -3.69
CA THR A 2 15.79 -12.91 -4.48
C THR A 2 16.00 -11.69 -3.59
N LYS A 3 16.94 -10.83 -3.96
CA LYS A 3 17.23 -9.61 -3.20
C LYS A 3 15.98 -8.71 -3.19
N ILE A 4 15.56 -8.29 -2.00
CA ILE A 4 14.48 -7.31 -1.84
C ILE A 4 15.02 -5.94 -2.31
N PRO A 5 14.30 -5.20 -3.18
CA PRO A 5 14.70 -3.85 -3.56
C PRO A 5 14.87 -2.94 -2.35
N SER A 6 15.84 -2.03 -2.40
CA SER A 6 16.11 -1.12 -1.27
C SER A 6 14.89 -0.28 -0.87
N THR A 7 14.15 0.21 -1.86
CA THR A 7 12.92 0.99 -1.62
C THR A 7 11.86 0.20 -0.86
N VAL A 8 11.72 -1.09 -1.18
CA VAL A 8 10.79 -1.99 -0.48
C VAL A 8 11.29 -2.29 0.93
N ALA A 9 12.59 -2.57 1.08
CA ALA A 9 13.19 -2.81 2.39
C ALA A 9 13.03 -1.60 3.32
N GLU A 10 13.26 -0.40 2.81
CA GLU A 10 13.08 0.84 3.56
C GLU A 10 11.61 1.08 3.95
N PHE A 11 10.67 0.78 3.06
CA PHE A 11 9.25 0.85 3.37
C PHE A 11 8.90 -0.12 4.51
N LEU A 12 9.29 -1.38 4.38
CA LEU A 12 8.98 -2.43 5.36
C LEU A 12 9.78 -2.33 6.67
N ALA A 13 10.76 -1.44 6.74
CA ALA A 13 11.45 -1.12 7.99
C ALA A 13 10.59 -0.30 8.96
N GLY A 14 9.49 0.30 8.49
CA GLY A 14 8.49 0.96 9.33
C GLY A 14 7.73 -0.02 10.21
N LYS A 15 6.90 0.50 11.10
CA LYS A 15 6.11 -0.29 12.06
C LYS A 15 4.62 -0.10 11.90
N ARG A 16 4.19 1.10 11.55
CA ARG A 16 2.79 1.49 11.49
C ARG A 16 2.40 1.92 10.09
N PHE A 17 1.47 1.15 9.50
CA PHE A 17 1.04 1.35 8.12
C PHE A 17 -0.47 1.58 8.02
N VAL A 18 -0.85 2.28 6.98
CA VAL A 18 -2.25 2.42 6.57
C VAL A 18 -2.44 1.70 5.24
N ILE A 19 -3.53 0.94 5.14
CA ILE A 19 -4.00 0.37 3.89
C ILE A 19 -5.24 1.15 3.45
N ALA A 20 -5.10 1.93 2.40
CA ALA A 20 -6.22 2.64 1.78
C ALA A 20 -6.94 1.72 0.80
N GLY A 21 -8.25 1.58 0.97
CA GLY A 21 -9.08 0.76 0.11
C GLY A 21 -9.59 -0.54 0.74
N VAL A 22 -9.30 -0.80 2.01
CA VAL A 22 -9.86 -1.97 2.71
C VAL A 22 -11.39 -1.88 2.70
N SER A 23 -12.03 -2.93 2.25
CA SER A 23 -13.46 -2.96 1.94
C SER A 23 -14.24 -3.86 2.92
N ARG A 24 -15.54 -3.65 2.98
CA ARG A 24 -16.47 -4.60 3.62
C ARG A 24 -16.55 -5.95 2.89
N GLN A 25 -16.05 -6.00 1.66
CA GLN A 25 -15.93 -7.24 0.88
C GLN A 25 -14.56 -7.89 1.13
N PRO A 26 -14.48 -8.97 1.92
CA PRO A 26 -13.22 -9.50 2.42
C PRO A 26 -12.30 -10.12 1.35
N LYS A 27 -12.81 -10.36 0.16
CA LYS A 27 -12.04 -10.94 -0.97
C LYS A 27 -11.25 -9.92 -1.79
N GLN A 28 -11.31 -8.64 -1.45
CA GLN A 28 -10.56 -7.60 -2.15
C GLN A 28 -9.07 -7.66 -1.86
N PHE A 29 -8.24 -7.21 -2.80
CA PHE A 29 -6.78 -7.19 -2.64
C PHE A 29 -6.32 -6.37 -1.42
N ALA A 30 -6.93 -5.22 -1.20
CA ALA A 30 -6.63 -4.39 -0.05
C ALA A 30 -6.83 -5.13 1.28
N ASN A 31 -7.88 -5.94 1.38
CA ASN A 31 -8.16 -6.75 2.56
C ASN A 31 -7.09 -7.84 2.77
N ALA A 32 -6.65 -8.48 1.68
CA ALA A 32 -5.58 -9.48 1.75
C ALA A 32 -4.25 -8.84 2.21
N ILE A 33 -3.92 -7.66 1.70
CA ILE A 33 -2.73 -6.90 2.13
C ILE A 33 -2.84 -6.54 3.61
N TYR A 34 -3.98 -6.02 4.03
CA TYR A 34 -4.26 -5.66 5.42
C TYR A 34 -4.00 -6.84 6.37
N ARG A 35 -4.64 -7.99 6.11
CA ARG A 35 -4.46 -9.19 6.94
C ARG A 35 -3.02 -9.68 6.98
N ARG A 36 -2.34 -9.72 5.83
CA ARG A 36 -0.96 -10.19 5.77
C ARG A 36 0.00 -9.31 6.57
N LEU A 37 -0.14 -8.02 6.50
CA LEU A 37 0.71 -7.11 7.28
C LEU A 37 0.44 -7.22 8.78
N LEU A 38 -0.82 -7.40 9.19
CA LEU A 38 -1.17 -7.71 10.57
C LEU A 38 -0.52 -9.03 11.04
N ASP A 39 -0.65 -10.10 10.25
CA ASP A 39 -0.08 -11.40 10.56
C ASP A 39 1.46 -11.37 10.62
N SER A 40 2.07 -10.43 9.91
CA SER A 40 3.51 -10.18 9.94
C SER A 40 3.97 -9.33 11.13
N GLY A 41 3.05 -8.93 12.01
CA GLY A 41 3.36 -8.22 13.25
C GLY A 41 3.40 -6.69 13.14
N PHE A 42 2.95 -6.10 12.02
CA PHE A 42 2.84 -4.66 11.88
C PHE A 42 1.58 -4.10 12.55
N ASP A 43 1.64 -2.86 12.99
CA ASP A 43 0.46 -2.07 13.35
C ASP A 43 -0.18 -1.53 12.06
N VAL A 44 -1.38 -2.00 11.74
CA VAL A 44 -2.00 -1.73 10.44
C VAL A 44 -3.41 -1.18 10.64
N LEU A 45 -3.69 -0.06 9.99
CA LEU A 45 -4.97 0.64 10.09
C LEU A 45 -5.65 0.72 8.73
N PRO A 46 -6.95 0.41 8.65
CA PRO A 46 -7.70 0.52 7.40
C PRO A 46 -8.26 1.92 7.19
N VAL A 47 -8.22 2.39 5.96
CA VAL A 47 -8.87 3.63 5.50
C VAL A 47 -9.84 3.33 4.38
N ASN A 48 -11.08 3.77 4.54
CA ASN A 48 -12.11 3.74 3.51
C ASN A 48 -13.20 4.76 3.87
N PRO A 49 -13.45 5.79 3.04
CA PRO A 49 -14.46 6.81 3.36
C PRO A 49 -15.90 6.27 3.35
N ASN A 50 -16.12 5.08 2.80
CA ASN A 50 -17.46 4.48 2.64
C ASN A 50 -17.76 3.39 3.68
N ALA A 51 -16.90 3.18 4.67
CA ALA A 51 -17.09 2.15 5.69
C ALA A 51 -16.64 2.66 7.07
N ALA A 52 -17.47 2.45 8.10
CA ALA A 52 -17.10 2.74 9.48
C ALA A 52 -16.34 1.60 10.14
N GLU A 53 -16.54 0.39 9.64
CA GLU A 53 -15.90 -0.84 10.14
C GLU A 53 -15.58 -1.78 8.99
N VAL A 54 -14.39 -2.38 9.01
CA VAL A 54 -13.94 -3.40 8.06
C VAL A 54 -13.07 -4.42 8.82
N GLU A 55 -13.09 -5.68 8.41
CA GLU A 55 -12.29 -6.74 9.05
C GLU A 55 -12.46 -6.80 10.58
N GLY A 56 -13.65 -6.42 11.09
CA GLY A 56 -13.96 -6.42 12.51
C GLY A 56 -13.30 -5.30 13.32
N VAL A 57 -12.71 -4.30 12.68
CA VAL A 57 -12.08 -3.16 13.34
C VAL A 57 -12.60 -1.83 12.81
N ARG A 58 -12.39 -0.76 13.59
CA ARG A 58 -12.71 0.60 13.16
C ARG A 58 -11.96 0.93 11.87
N CYS A 59 -12.69 1.43 10.89
CA CYS A 59 -12.15 1.98 9.65
C CYS A 59 -12.18 3.51 9.71
N TYR A 60 -11.06 4.12 9.35
CA TYR A 60 -10.97 5.58 9.30
C TYR A 60 -11.43 6.10 7.94
N PRO A 61 -12.13 7.24 7.89
CA PRO A 61 -12.58 7.80 6.62
C PRO A 61 -11.44 8.42 5.80
N ASP A 62 -10.40 8.88 6.46
CA ASP A 62 -9.26 9.56 5.87
C ASP A 62 -8.01 9.42 6.75
N LEU A 63 -6.85 9.84 6.24
CA LEU A 63 -5.59 9.79 6.97
C LEU A 63 -5.54 10.81 8.12
N GLY A 64 -6.18 11.95 7.94
CA GLY A 64 -6.21 13.02 8.95
C GLY A 64 -6.88 12.59 10.26
N SER A 65 -7.86 11.71 10.18
CA SER A 65 -8.60 11.18 11.35
C SER A 65 -7.79 10.20 12.20
N ILE A 66 -6.68 9.67 11.69
CA ILE A 66 -5.86 8.71 12.40
C ILE A 66 -4.94 9.42 13.39
N PRO A 67 -4.99 9.09 14.69
CA PRO A 67 -4.08 9.69 15.66
C PRO A 67 -2.66 9.17 15.52
N GLY A 68 -1.68 10.04 15.79
CA GLY A 68 -0.27 9.67 15.81
C GLY A 68 0.39 9.64 14.44
N THR A 69 1.62 9.14 14.41
CA THR A 69 2.43 9.05 13.20
C THR A 69 2.14 7.78 12.41
N ILE A 70 2.37 7.84 11.10
CA ILE A 70 2.22 6.74 10.15
C ILE A 70 3.52 6.63 9.38
N ASP A 71 4.11 5.45 9.33
CA ASP A 71 5.39 5.20 8.65
C ASP A 71 5.23 5.04 7.14
N GLY A 72 4.10 4.54 6.70
CA GLY A 72 3.82 4.38 5.27
C GLY A 72 2.35 4.08 4.97
N VAL A 73 1.97 4.35 3.73
CA VAL A 73 0.62 4.10 3.21
C VAL A 73 0.71 3.20 1.99
N VAL A 74 -0.05 2.11 2.00
CA VAL A 74 -0.30 1.30 0.81
C VAL A 74 -1.62 1.77 0.18
N ILE A 75 -1.56 2.24 -1.05
CA ILE A 75 -2.73 2.66 -1.82
C ILE A 75 -3.20 1.45 -2.64
N ALA A 76 -4.32 0.89 -2.25
CA ALA A 76 -4.97 -0.25 -2.91
C ALA A 76 -6.41 0.10 -3.30
N THR A 77 -6.58 1.31 -3.82
CA THR A 77 -7.85 1.89 -4.26
C THR A 77 -7.95 1.91 -5.78
N HIS A 78 -9.09 2.36 -6.29
CA HIS A 78 -9.22 2.80 -7.67
C HIS A 78 -8.23 3.95 -7.96
N PRO A 79 -7.59 4.00 -9.15
CA PRO A 79 -6.61 5.05 -9.48
C PRO A 79 -7.10 6.48 -9.29
N GLY A 80 -8.39 6.73 -9.50
CA GLY A 80 -9.01 8.04 -9.32
C GLY A 80 -8.98 8.58 -7.89
N ALA A 81 -8.83 7.72 -6.89
CA ALA A 81 -8.73 8.13 -5.48
C ALA A 81 -7.27 8.37 -5.03
N ALA A 82 -6.30 7.94 -5.81
CA ALA A 82 -4.90 7.93 -5.40
C ALA A 82 -4.32 9.33 -5.16
N LEU A 83 -4.65 10.28 -5.99
CA LEU A 83 -4.16 11.67 -5.87
C LEU A 83 -4.59 12.31 -4.55
N ASP A 84 -5.84 12.14 -4.15
CA ASP A 84 -6.34 12.68 -2.89
C ASP A 84 -5.64 12.05 -1.68
N ILE A 85 -5.40 10.75 -1.72
CA ILE A 85 -4.66 10.05 -0.66
C ILE A 85 -3.22 10.57 -0.56
N VAL A 86 -2.56 10.82 -1.68
CA VAL A 86 -1.19 11.40 -1.68
C VAL A 86 -1.19 12.80 -1.08
N ARG A 87 -2.18 13.62 -1.37
CA ARG A 87 -2.33 14.95 -0.74
C ARG A 87 -2.48 14.83 0.77
N GLN A 88 -3.34 13.93 1.24
CA GLN A 88 -3.49 13.65 2.67
C GLN A 88 -2.17 13.18 3.31
N CYS A 89 -1.38 12.38 2.59
CA CYS A 89 -0.03 12.00 3.04
C CYS A 89 0.86 13.21 3.26
N GLY A 90 0.88 14.14 2.31
CA GLY A 90 1.65 15.37 2.41
C GLY A 90 1.24 16.22 3.61
N GLU A 91 -0.05 16.41 3.82
CA GLU A 91 -0.62 17.17 4.94
C GLU A 91 -0.28 16.54 6.30
N LYS A 92 -0.25 15.21 6.38
CA LYS A 92 0.04 14.47 7.60
C LYS A 92 1.54 14.23 7.84
N GLY A 93 2.39 14.60 6.90
CA GLY A 93 3.83 14.39 7.00
C GLY A 93 4.28 12.95 6.73
N ILE A 94 3.47 12.16 6.06
CA ILE A 94 3.81 10.80 5.65
C ILE A 94 4.77 10.87 4.46
N ARG A 95 5.89 10.15 4.52
CA ARG A 95 6.98 10.26 3.54
C ARG A 95 7.15 9.04 2.66
N ARG A 96 6.37 7.98 2.86
CA ARG A 96 6.46 6.74 2.10
C ARG A 96 5.10 6.25 1.68
N VAL A 97 4.94 5.97 0.37
CA VAL A 97 3.71 5.51 -0.26
C VAL A 97 4.01 4.36 -1.19
N TRP A 98 3.15 3.36 -1.21
CA TRP A 98 3.21 2.23 -2.12
C TRP A 98 1.94 2.16 -2.95
N PHE A 99 2.04 2.37 -4.25
CA PHE A 99 0.93 2.16 -5.19
C PHE A 99 0.84 0.69 -5.57
N HIS A 100 -0.20 0.02 -5.09
CA HIS A 100 -0.44 -1.38 -5.42
C HIS A 100 -0.75 -1.57 -6.91
N ARG A 101 -0.06 -2.51 -7.53
CA ARG A 101 -0.34 -2.99 -8.88
C ARG A 101 0.19 -4.41 -9.05
N SER A 102 -0.68 -5.34 -9.44
CA SER A 102 -0.29 -6.68 -9.87
C SER A 102 -0.53 -6.84 -11.37
N PHE A 103 -1.79 -6.81 -11.79
CA PHE A 103 -2.20 -6.85 -13.19
C PHE A 103 -3.03 -5.61 -13.50
N GLY A 104 -2.96 -5.13 -14.76
CA GLY A 104 -3.63 -3.91 -15.16
C GLY A 104 -3.04 -2.65 -14.55
N GLU A 105 -3.85 -1.63 -14.39
CA GLU A 105 -3.43 -0.32 -13.85
C GLU A 105 -3.26 -0.34 -12.32
N GLY A 106 -3.98 -1.19 -11.62
CA GLY A 106 -3.99 -1.24 -10.18
C GLY A 106 -4.47 0.07 -9.57
N SER A 107 -3.68 0.61 -8.63
CA SER A 107 -3.93 1.91 -7.98
C SER A 107 -3.00 3.01 -8.50
N VAL A 108 -2.28 2.78 -9.57
CA VAL A 108 -1.29 3.71 -10.11
C VAL A 108 -1.99 4.82 -10.89
N SER A 109 -1.70 6.05 -10.51
CA SER A 109 -2.12 7.27 -11.20
C SER A 109 -0.89 8.14 -11.44
N ASN A 110 -0.68 8.57 -12.67
CA ASN A 110 0.47 9.42 -13.03
C ASN A 110 0.45 10.74 -12.25
N ASP A 111 -0.71 11.33 -12.04
CA ASP A 111 -0.85 12.56 -11.27
C ASP A 111 -0.50 12.34 -9.80
N ALA A 112 -0.90 11.21 -9.23
CA ALA A 112 -0.55 10.85 -7.86
C ALA A 112 0.95 10.58 -7.69
N VAL A 113 1.57 9.90 -8.64
CA VAL A 113 3.03 9.66 -8.63
C VAL A 113 3.78 10.99 -8.76
N GLN A 114 3.34 11.89 -9.63
CA GLN A 114 3.93 13.21 -9.77
C GLN A 114 3.79 14.04 -8.49
N ALA A 115 2.63 14.00 -7.86
CA ALA A 115 2.39 14.68 -6.58
C ALA A 115 3.32 14.16 -5.46
N CYS A 116 3.61 12.86 -5.43
CA CYS A 116 4.61 12.30 -4.52
C CYS A 116 5.98 12.93 -4.74
N LYS A 117 6.44 13.02 -5.99
CA LYS A 117 7.74 13.61 -6.34
C LYS A 117 7.82 15.08 -5.93
N GLU A 118 6.79 15.84 -6.20
CA GLU A 118 6.71 17.27 -5.87
C GLU A 118 6.68 17.51 -4.36
N SER A 119 6.10 16.59 -3.59
CA SER A 119 6.00 16.67 -2.14
C SER A 119 7.16 16.00 -1.39
N GLY A 120 8.14 15.46 -2.09
CA GLY A 120 9.27 14.75 -1.48
C GLY A 120 8.86 13.44 -0.79
N ILE A 121 7.78 12.80 -1.27
CA ILE A 121 7.32 11.50 -0.80
C ILE A 121 7.98 10.40 -1.62
N ALA A 122 8.70 9.50 -0.97
CA ALA A 122 9.25 8.32 -1.62
C ALA A 122 8.12 7.36 -2.00
N CYS A 123 7.94 7.08 -3.28
CA CYS A 123 6.88 6.20 -3.75
C CYS A 123 7.43 4.92 -4.39
N ILE A 124 6.77 3.81 -4.09
CA ILE A 124 6.94 2.54 -4.76
C ILE A 124 5.78 2.40 -5.75
N VAL A 125 6.09 2.20 -7.01
CA VAL A 125 5.10 2.08 -8.07
C VAL A 125 5.05 0.65 -8.58
N GLY A 126 3.93 0.00 -8.33
CA GLY A 126 3.69 -1.37 -8.78
C GLY A 126 4.11 -2.43 -7.77
N GLY A 127 3.79 -3.68 -8.09
CA GLY A 127 3.92 -4.78 -7.17
C GLY A 127 2.88 -4.78 -6.05
N CYS A 128 2.98 -5.79 -5.21
CA CYS A 128 2.10 -5.97 -4.07
C CYS A 128 2.95 -6.26 -2.83
N PRO A 129 2.65 -5.67 -1.67
CA PRO A 129 3.33 -6.00 -0.42
C PRO A 129 3.39 -7.50 -0.11
N LEU A 130 2.38 -8.27 -0.52
CA LEU A 130 2.35 -9.74 -0.36
C LEU A 130 3.49 -10.46 -1.08
N MET A 131 4.11 -9.81 -2.06
CA MET A 131 5.26 -10.37 -2.81
C MET A 131 6.56 -10.32 -2.00
N TYR A 132 6.60 -9.53 -0.94
CA TYR A 132 7.83 -9.22 -0.19
C TYR A 132 7.72 -9.46 1.31
N CYS A 133 6.51 -9.51 1.87
CA CYS A 133 6.30 -9.87 3.29
C CYS A 133 6.38 -11.38 3.47
N GLU A 134 7.30 -11.83 4.29
CA GLU A 134 7.43 -13.25 4.60
C GLU A 134 6.32 -13.73 5.58
N PRO A 135 5.83 -14.97 5.43
CA PRO A 135 6.17 -15.92 4.36
C PRO A 135 5.47 -15.55 3.03
N VAL A 136 6.26 -15.43 1.96
CA VAL A 136 5.69 -15.17 0.62
C VAL A 136 5.16 -16.49 0.05
N ASP A 137 3.87 -16.57 -0.23
CA ASP A 137 3.28 -17.75 -0.85
C ASP A 137 3.74 -17.98 -2.30
N GLY A 138 3.60 -19.21 -2.78
CA GLY A 138 4.09 -19.61 -4.10
C GLY A 138 3.45 -18.83 -5.25
N GLY A 139 2.17 -18.45 -5.11
CA GLY A 139 1.45 -17.66 -6.11
C GLY A 139 2.07 -16.27 -6.26
N HIS A 140 2.30 -15.57 -5.15
CA HIS A 140 2.92 -14.23 -5.16
C HIS A 140 4.39 -14.26 -5.61
N ARG A 141 5.13 -15.34 -5.31
CA ARG A 141 6.49 -15.53 -5.85
C ARG A 141 6.47 -15.65 -7.38
N CYS A 142 5.55 -16.43 -7.91
CA CYS A 142 5.38 -16.63 -9.34
C CYS A 142 4.97 -15.33 -10.05
N ILE A 143 3.97 -14.64 -9.52
CA ILE A 143 3.49 -13.35 -10.05
C ILE A 143 4.62 -12.31 -10.01
N ARG A 144 5.36 -12.23 -8.92
CA ARG A 144 6.51 -11.32 -8.78
C ARG A 144 7.55 -11.57 -9.86
N SER A 145 7.92 -12.84 -10.08
CA SER A 145 8.90 -13.21 -11.09
C SER A 145 8.43 -12.85 -12.49
N LEU A 146 7.16 -13.10 -12.80
CA LEU A 146 6.55 -12.76 -14.09
C LEU A 146 6.51 -11.24 -14.30
N LEU A 147 6.06 -10.48 -13.31
CA LEU A 147 5.93 -9.02 -13.43
C LEU A 147 7.30 -8.31 -13.50
N ARG A 148 8.36 -8.91 -12.95
CA ARG A 148 9.73 -8.41 -13.12
C ARG A 148 10.17 -8.40 -14.57
N LEU A 149 9.82 -9.43 -15.34
CA LEU A 149 10.14 -9.50 -16.76
C LEU A 149 9.53 -8.36 -17.57
N PHE A 150 8.43 -7.80 -17.08
CA PHE A 150 7.73 -6.68 -17.73
C PHE A 150 7.98 -5.31 -17.05
N GLY A 151 8.90 -5.24 -16.09
CA GLY A 151 9.20 -4.00 -15.38
C GLY A 151 8.04 -3.43 -14.56
N LYS A 152 7.09 -4.26 -14.15
CA LYS A 152 5.86 -3.85 -13.43
C LYS A 152 5.94 -3.97 -11.91
N VAL A 153 7.09 -4.35 -11.37
CA VAL A 153 7.37 -4.39 -9.93
C VAL A 153 8.63 -3.60 -9.63
N PRO A 154 8.82 -3.13 -8.40
CA PRO A 154 10.03 -2.44 -7.99
C PRO A 154 11.28 -3.28 -8.27
N GLY A 155 12.30 -2.63 -8.82
CA GLY A 155 13.62 -3.23 -9.16
C GLY A 155 14.61 -3.25 -8.00
#